data_4ed2ca7341987d5127f2f5b727d75570
#
_entry.id   4ed2ca7341987d5127f2f5b727d75570
#
_cell.length_a   1.000
_cell.length_b   1.000
_cell.length_c   1.000
_cell.angle_alpha   90.00
_cell.angle_beta   90.00
_cell.angle_gamma   90.00
#
_symmetry.space_group_name_H-M   'P 1'
#
loop_
_entity.id
_entity.type
_entity.pdbx_description
1 polymer ?
#
loop_
_entity_poly.entity_id
_entity_poly.type
_entity_poly.pdbx_seq_one_letter_code
_entity_poly.pdbx_strand_id
1 'polypeptide(L)'
;LSPRSVRALEPQIREITTELIDAFIDRGSVDLIPEFAVPLPVTVIADILGVDRADIWTFKHWGDLMISGNIDLLSHERRREVAHAVVELHDYFVPRIEDRRRQPTDDLLSIMVNTEVGGEPPLTTEELLPIIDQILLAGHETTTNLIGNAMLVLLNDDALMNRLRNNPDDIPAMVEEALRWDPPIQCTYRRATQDDNIEGVDVKAGDMVIPMWAGANWDPEVFPNPEQFNIERPTTKPHMGFGFGPHFCAGAELARLEAKIAFEELLGRLGGIALNQGESNLSHLPSF
;
A
#
# COMPACT_ATOMS: atom_id res chain seq x y z
N LEU A 1 -7.98 -4.13 -11.10
CA LEU A 1 -7.66 -5.19 -10.13
C LEU A 1 -8.96 -5.83 -9.61
N SER A 2 -9.46 -6.86 -10.31
CA SER A 2 -10.62 -7.62 -9.82
C SER A 2 -10.18 -8.64 -8.75
N PRO A 3 -11.07 -9.08 -7.83
CA PRO A 3 -10.72 -10.12 -6.87
C PRO A 3 -10.21 -11.43 -7.50
N ARG A 4 -10.64 -11.73 -8.74
CA ARG A 4 -10.18 -12.90 -9.48
C ARG A 4 -8.75 -12.72 -9.99
N SER A 5 -8.44 -11.56 -10.59
CA SER A 5 -7.07 -11.27 -11.09
C SER A 5 -6.07 -11.15 -9.94
N VAL A 6 -6.48 -10.57 -8.81
CA VAL A 6 -5.62 -10.49 -7.63
C VAL A 6 -5.31 -11.88 -7.06
N ARG A 7 -6.31 -12.77 -6.93
CA ARG A 7 -6.06 -14.16 -6.48
C ARG A 7 -5.12 -14.94 -7.40
N ALA A 8 -5.10 -14.63 -8.69
CA ALA A 8 -4.17 -15.27 -9.61
C ALA A 8 -2.70 -14.89 -9.37
N LEU A 9 -2.43 -13.78 -8.67
CA LEU A 9 -1.09 -13.32 -8.29
C LEU A 9 -0.54 -14.05 -7.03
N GLU A 10 -1.38 -14.79 -6.29
CA GLU A 10 -0.96 -15.44 -5.03
C GLU A 10 0.32 -16.27 -5.17
N PRO A 11 0.49 -17.15 -6.18
CA PRO A 11 1.71 -17.93 -6.32
C PRO A 11 2.97 -17.06 -6.50
N GLN A 12 2.86 -16.01 -7.29
CA GLN A 12 3.97 -15.07 -7.56
C GLN A 12 4.34 -14.25 -6.33
N ILE A 13 3.34 -13.72 -5.61
CA ILE A 13 3.56 -12.98 -4.36
C ILE A 13 4.23 -13.88 -3.32
N ARG A 14 3.81 -15.15 -3.24
CA ARG A 14 4.41 -16.13 -2.32
C ARG A 14 5.86 -16.47 -2.69
N GLU A 15 6.17 -16.59 -3.97
CA GLU A 15 7.55 -16.76 -4.47
C GLU A 15 8.43 -15.57 -4.06
N ILE A 16 8.02 -14.35 -4.36
CA ILE A 16 8.73 -13.13 -3.98
C ILE A 16 8.95 -13.07 -2.46
N THR A 17 7.89 -13.34 -1.68
CA THR A 17 7.96 -13.34 -0.22
C THR A 17 8.98 -14.36 0.29
N THR A 18 8.99 -15.56 -0.29
CA THR A 18 9.91 -16.63 0.06
C THR A 18 11.36 -16.26 -0.26
N GLU A 19 11.62 -15.73 -1.46
CA GLU A 19 12.95 -15.26 -1.88
C GLU A 19 13.50 -14.18 -0.91
N LEU A 20 12.66 -13.23 -0.50
CA LEU A 20 13.04 -12.18 0.44
C LEU A 20 13.39 -12.75 1.82
N ILE A 21 12.62 -13.71 2.34
CA ILE A 21 12.91 -14.36 3.61
C ILE A 21 14.20 -15.19 3.51
N ASP A 22 14.41 -15.92 2.42
CA ASP A 22 15.61 -16.74 2.19
C ASP A 22 16.88 -15.87 2.21
N ALA A 23 16.80 -14.63 1.79
CA ALA A 23 17.95 -13.71 1.78
C ALA A 23 18.46 -13.37 3.20
N PHE A 24 17.65 -13.53 4.25
CA PHE A 24 18.06 -13.17 5.61
C PHE A 24 17.88 -14.27 6.67
N ILE A 25 17.16 -15.35 6.38
CA ILE A 25 16.78 -16.35 7.39
C ILE A 25 17.99 -16.93 8.15
N ASP A 26 19.12 -17.13 7.48
CA ASP A 26 20.33 -17.67 8.08
C ASP A 26 21.17 -16.65 8.84
N ARG A 27 20.86 -15.34 8.72
CA ARG A 27 21.63 -14.26 9.38
C ARG A 27 21.28 -14.06 10.85
N GLY A 28 20.11 -14.52 11.27
CA GLY A 28 19.62 -14.38 12.65
C GLY A 28 19.15 -12.99 13.03
N SER A 29 19.29 -11.98 12.15
CA SER A 29 18.78 -10.63 12.31
C SER A 29 18.50 -9.99 10.95
N VAL A 30 17.54 -9.07 10.89
CA VAL A 30 17.12 -8.37 9.67
C VAL A 30 16.61 -6.97 10.03
N ASP A 31 16.87 -5.97 9.20
CA ASP A 31 16.08 -4.75 9.21
C ASP A 31 14.83 -5.01 8.34
N LEU A 32 13.71 -5.27 9.00
CA LEU A 32 12.52 -5.79 8.34
C LEU A 32 11.96 -4.81 7.29
N ILE A 33 12.06 -3.50 7.52
CA ILE A 33 11.48 -2.52 6.61
C ILE A 33 12.24 -2.49 5.28
N PRO A 34 13.53 -2.15 5.21
CA PRO A 34 14.24 -2.05 3.93
C PRO A 34 14.52 -3.40 3.27
N GLU A 35 14.57 -4.50 4.03
CA GLU A 35 14.97 -5.81 3.47
C GLU A 35 13.79 -6.73 3.15
N PHE A 36 12.59 -6.40 3.65
CA PHE A 36 11.39 -7.23 3.42
C PHE A 36 10.15 -6.41 3.09
N ALA A 37 9.72 -5.51 3.99
CA ALA A 37 8.44 -4.82 3.86
C ALA A 37 8.40 -3.85 2.67
N VAL A 38 9.52 -3.22 2.31
CA VAL A 38 9.66 -2.36 1.12
C VAL A 38 9.79 -3.19 -0.16
N PRO A 39 10.73 -4.13 -0.31
CA PRO A 39 10.92 -4.83 -1.57
C PRO A 39 9.72 -5.70 -1.99
N LEU A 40 8.92 -6.22 -1.05
CA LEU A 40 7.77 -7.06 -1.40
C LEU A 40 6.75 -6.29 -2.28
N PRO A 41 6.07 -5.24 -1.82
CA PRO A 41 5.07 -4.54 -2.63
C PRO A 41 5.67 -3.84 -3.85
N VAL A 42 6.89 -3.33 -3.76
CA VAL A 42 7.59 -2.70 -4.91
C VAL A 42 7.77 -3.72 -6.04
N THR A 43 8.23 -4.94 -5.71
CA THR A 43 8.42 -6.01 -6.70
C THR A 43 7.10 -6.46 -7.28
N VAL A 44 6.06 -6.61 -6.46
CA VAL A 44 4.72 -7.00 -6.94
C VAL A 44 4.15 -5.95 -7.90
N ILE A 45 4.22 -4.67 -7.59
CA ILE A 45 3.74 -3.60 -8.48
C ILE A 45 4.58 -3.52 -9.76
N ALA A 46 5.90 -3.65 -9.65
CA ALA A 46 6.80 -3.66 -10.81
C ALA A 46 6.45 -4.82 -11.76
N ASP A 47 6.30 -6.03 -11.23
CA ASP A 47 5.93 -7.22 -12.00
C ASP A 47 4.55 -7.05 -12.68
N ILE A 48 3.54 -6.52 -11.95
CA ILE A 48 2.19 -6.26 -12.49
C ILE A 48 2.23 -5.26 -13.65
N LEU A 49 3.09 -4.24 -13.58
CA LEU A 49 3.26 -3.21 -14.61
C LEU A 49 4.22 -3.64 -15.73
N GLY A 50 4.83 -4.82 -15.63
CA GLY A 50 5.80 -5.31 -16.62
C GLY A 50 7.13 -4.54 -16.60
N VAL A 51 7.56 -4.09 -15.43
CA VAL A 51 8.87 -3.48 -15.19
C VAL A 51 9.93 -4.57 -15.08
N ASP A 52 11.07 -4.38 -15.72
CA ASP A 52 12.18 -5.32 -15.63
C ASP A 52 12.73 -5.38 -14.19
N ARG A 53 13.00 -6.58 -13.68
CA ARG A 53 13.52 -6.77 -12.31
C ARG A 53 14.82 -6.01 -12.03
N ALA A 54 15.63 -5.75 -13.05
CA ALA A 54 16.84 -4.93 -12.92
C ALA A 54 16.54 -3.45 -12.61
N ASP A 55 15.35 -2.98 -12.97
CA ASP A 55 14.94 -1.57 -12.84
C ASP A 55 14.11 -1.30 -11.58
N ILE A 56 13.78 -2.33 -10.77
CA ILE A 56 12.89 -2.21 -9.59
C ILE A 56 13.34 -1.10 -8.63
N TRP A 57 14.64 -0.98 -8.36
CA TRP A 57 15.14 0.04 -7.44
C TRP A 57 15.10 1.45 -8.03
N THR A 58 15.24 1.59 -9.35
CA THR A 58 15.01 2.85 -10.06
C THR A 58 13.53 3.23 -10.01
N PHE A 59 12.65 2.26 -10.26
CA PHE A 59 11.21 2.41 -10.16
C PHE A 59 10.78 2.83 -8.74
N LYS A 60 11.32 2.17 -7.71
CA LYS A 60 11.11 2.57 -6.32
C LYS A 60 11.58 4.00 -6.05
N HIS A 61 12.77 4.36 -6.52
CA HIS A 61 13.33 5.70 -6.32
C HIS A 61 12.41 6.80 -6.87
N TRP A 62 11.84 6.61 -8.05
CA TRP A 62 10.85 7.54 -8.60
C TRP A 62 9.63 7.67 -7.69
N GLY A 63 9.10 6.55 -7.21
CA GLY A 63 7.99 6.54 -6.25
C GLY A 63 8.29 7.33 -4.98
N ASP A 64 9.44 7.08 -4.34
CA ASP A 64 9.86 7.77 -3.12
C ASP A 64 9.97 9.30 -3.32
N LEU A 65 10.46 9.74 -4.48
CA LEU A 65 10.52 11.16 -4.82
C LEU A 65 9.13 11.77 -4.98
N MET A 66 8.20 11.04 -5.60
CA MET A 66 6.84 11.51 -5.87
C MET A 66 5.98 11.58 -4.59
N ILE A 67 6.22 10.74 -3.60
CA ILE A 67 5.51 10.70 -2.31
C ILE A 67 5.89 11.87 -1.38
N SER A 68 6.91 12.64 -1.66
CA SER A 68 7.52 13.61 -0.73
C SER A 68 6.59 14.70 -0.15
N GLY A 69 5.29 14.50 -0.12
CA GLY A 69 4.31 15.36 0.55
C GLY A 69 3.64 16.40 -0.36
N ASN A 70 3.00 17.38 0.26
CA ASN A 70 2.33 18.44 -0.50
C ASN A 70 3.35 19.27 -1.30
N ILE A 71 3.29 19.18 -2.63
CA ILE A 71 4.21 19.84 -3.56
C ILE A 71 4.31 21.35 -3.33
N ASP A 72 3.25 21.96 -2.82
CA ASP A 72 3.23 23.40 -2.52
C ASP A 72 4.13 23.78 -1.33
N LEU A 73 4.42 22.83 -0.45
CA LEU A 73 5.28 23.00 0.71
C LEU A 73 6.75 22.65 0.43
N LEU A 74 7.05 22.03 -0.72
CA LEU A 74 8.40 21.65 -1.09
C LEU A 74 9.23 22.86 -1.53
N SER A 75 10.55 22.78 -1.26
CA SER A 75 11.52 23.73 -1.83
C SER A 75 11.53 23.68 -3.36
N HIS A 76 12.01 24.74 -4.01
CA HIS A 76 12.15 24.76 -5.48
C HIS A 76 13.07 23.64 -6.00
N GLU A 77 14.11 23.31 -5.25
CA GLU A 77 15.01 22.22 -5.59
C GLU A 77 14.28 20.88 -5.55
N ARG A 78 13.57 20.59 -4.45
CA ARG A 78 12.80 19.35 -4.30
C ARG A 78 11.69 19.20 -5.33
N ARG A 79 10.97 20.29 -5.67
CA ARG A 79 9.99 20.27 -6.76
C ARG A 79 10.62 19.88 -8.10
N ARG A 80 11.86 20.35 -8.37
CA ARG A 80 12.56 19.96 -9.60
C ARG A 80 12.96 18.48 -9.59
N GLU A 81 13.43 17.96 -8.47
CA GLU A 81 13.74 16.52 -8.33
C GLU A 81 12.49 15.66 -8.59
N VAL A 82 11.35 16.02 -8.00
CA VAL A 82 10.07 15.33 -8.25
C VAL A 82 9.68 15.42 -9.73
N ALA A 83 9.77 16.60 -10.34
CA ALA A 83 9.45 16.76 -11.75
C ALA A 83 10.38 15.93 -12.67
N HIS A 84 11.67 15.84 -12.34
CA HIS A 84 12.60 14.96 -13.06
C HIS A 84 12.22 13.49 -12.93
N ALA A 85 11.89 13.04 -11.72
CA ALA A 85 11.46 11.67 -11.48
C ALA A 85 10.22 11.29 -12.30
N VAL A 86 9.23 12.20 -12.37
CA VAL A 86 8.03 12.00 -13.21
C VAL A 86 8.40 11.91 -14.70
N VAL A 87 9.29 12.78 -15.19
CA VAL A 87 9.72 12.73 -16.59
C VAL A 87 10.46 11.42 -16.90
N GLU A 88 11.39 11.01 -16.04
CA GLU A 88 12.14 9.75 -16.23
C GLU A 88 11.21 8.53 -16.20
N LEU A 89 10.23 8.51 -15.30
CA LEU A 89 9.20 7.46 -15.23
C LEU A 89 8.37 7.43 -16.53
N HIS A 90 7.94 8.59 -17.02
CA HIS A 90 7.18 8.68 -18.27
C HIS A 90 8.02 8.25 -19.47
N ASP A 91 9.27 8.69 -19.56
CA ASP A 91 10.21 8.27 -20.64
C ASP A 91 10.45 6.74 -20.62
N TYR A 92 10.43 6.13 -19.43
CA TYR A 92 10.52 4.68 -19.27
C TYR A 92 9.27 3.96 -19.79
N PHE A 93 8.06 4.50 -19.49
CA PHE A 93 6.80 3.82 -19.84
C PHE A 93 6.30 4.11 -21.26
N VAL A 94 6.57 5.26 -21.86
CA VAL A 94 6.09 5.59 -23.22
C VAL A 94 6.45 4.50 -24.23
N PRO A 95 7.71 4.05 -24.40
CA PRO A 95 8.04 2.99 -25.35
C PRO A 95 7.39 1.65 -24.98
N ARG A 96 7.22 1.36 -23.68
CA ARG A 96 6.57 0.12 -23.21
C ARG A 96 5.07 0.10 -23.51
N ILE A 97 4.39 1.22 -23.38
CA ILE A 97 2.99 1.41 -23.77
C ILE A 97 2.83 1.11 -25.26
N GLU A 98 3.68 1.68 -26.11
CA GLU A 98 3.64 1.46 -27.54
C GLU A 98 3.96 0.01 -27.94
N ASP A 99 4.86 -0.63 -27.20
CA ASP A 99 5.16 -2.05 -27.41
C ASP A 99 3.98 -2.94 -27.03
N ARG A 100 3.30 -2.69 -25.90
CA ARG A 100 2.12 -3.44 -25.47
C ARG A 100 0.90 -3.25 -26.38
N ARG A 101 0.80 -2.11 -27.05
CA ARG A 101 -0.21 -1.90 -28.11
C ARG A 101 0.03 -2.79 -29.32
N ARG A 102 1.30 -2.98 -29.69
CA ARG A 102 1.70 -3.80 -30.84
C ARG A 102 1.76 -5.29 -30.51
N GLN A 103 2.25 -5.62 -29.34
CA GLN A 103 2.50 -6.99 -28.88
C GLN A 103 2.04 -7.12 -27.42
N PRO A 104 0.75 -7.41 -27.20
CA PRO A 104 0.21 -7.61 -25.85
C PRO A 104 0.91 -8.75 -25.11
N THR A 105 1.14 -8.55 -23.81
CA THR A 105 1.66 -9.55 -22.88
C THR A 105 0.65 -9.78 -21.75
N ASP A 106 0.96 -10.67 -20.81
CA ASP A 106 0.09 -10.96 -19.66
C ASP A 106 0.43 -10.04 -18.47
N ASP A 107 0.41 -8.72 -18.69
CA ASP A 107 0.61 -7.71 -17.67
C ASP A 107 -0.54 -6.68 -17.63
N LEU A 108 -0.63 -5.93 -16.53
CA LEU A 108 -1.67 -4.91 -16.35
C LEU A 108 -1.53 -3.80 -17.40
N LEU A 109 -0.31 -3.45 -17.78
CA LEU A 109 -0.07 -2.45 -18.80
C LEU A 109 -0.72 -2.84 -20.13
N SER A 110 -0.55 -4.11 -20.56
CA SER A 110 -1.21 -4.65 -21.76
C SER A 110 -2.73 -4.59 -21.67
N ILE A 111 -3.29 -4.88 -20.51
CA ILE A 111 -4.73 -4.78 -20.28
C ILE A 111 -5.18 -3.32 -20.43
N MET A 112 -4.51 -2.38 -19.76
CA MET A 112 -4.89 -0.96 -19.80
C MET A 112 -4.81 -0.35 -21.20
N VAL A 113 -3.77 -0.68 -21.97
CA VAL A 113 -3.55 -0.11 -23.30
C VAL A 113 -4.45 -0.68 -24.38
N ASN A 114 -5.08 -1.85 -24.15
CA ASN A 114 -5.86 -2.56 -25.18
C ASN A 114 -7.35 -2.73 -24.81
N THR A 115 -7.78 -2.33 -23.60
CA THR A 115 -9.15 -2.53 -23.14
C THR A 115 -10.03 -1.32 -23.46
N GLU A 116 -11.14 -1.57 -24.18
CA GLU A 116 -12.23 -0.60 -24.34
C GLU A 116 -13.06 -0.56 -23.05
N VAL A 117 -13.41 0.64 -22.59
CA VAL A 117 -14.23 0.84 -21.39
C VAL A 117 -15.52 1.58 -21.76
N GLY A 118 -16.67 0.94 -21.53
CA GLY A 118 -17.98 1.57 -21.76
C GLY A 118 -18.28 1.90 -23.22
N GLY A 119 -17.57 1.28 -24.18
CA GLY A 119 -17.68 1.56 -25.61
C GLY A 119 -16.77 2.71 -26.10
N GLU A 120 -15.99 3.28 -25.20
CA GLU A 120 -14.94 4.25 -25.55
C GLU A 120 -13.65 3.51 -25.96
N PRO A 121 -12.84 4.10 -26.84
CA PRO A 121 -11.57 3.50 -27.27
C PRO A 121 -10.62 3.30 -26.08
N PRO A 122 -9.60 2.43 -26.21
CA PRO A 122 -8.56 2.27 -25.19
C PRO A 122 -7.90 3.61 -24.85
N LEU A 123 -7.44 3.73 -23.60
CA LEU A 123 -6.79 4.94 -23.09
C LEU A 123 -5.59 5.36 -23.96
N THR A 124 -5.44 6.65 -24.18
CA THR A 124 -4.25 7.23 -24.81
C THR A 124 -3.02 7.11 -23.93
N THR A 125 -1.85 7.36 -24.45
CA THR A 125 -0.60 7.36 -23.66
C THR A 125 -0.65 8.43 -22.59
N GLU A 126 -1.16 9.62 -22.92
CA GLU A 126 -1.30 10.76 -22.00
C GLU A 126 -2.27 10.46 -20.85
N GLU A 127 -3.30 9.64 -21.06
CA GLU A 127 -4.25 9.22 -20.03
C GLU A 127 -3.69 8.08 -19.17
N LEU A 128 -2.83 7.23 -19.74
CA LEU A 128 -2.22 6.10 -19.03
C LEU A 128 -1.12 6.53 -18.07
N LEU A 129 -0.28 7.49 -18.44
CA LEU A 129 0.85 7.91 -17.62
C LEU A 129 0.45 8.34 -16.20
N PRO A 130 -0.56 9.22 -15.99
CA PRO A 130 -1.01 9.54 -14.63
C PRO A 130 -1.59 8.36 -13.85
N ILE A 131 -2.14 7.35 -14.54
CA ILE A 131 -2.64 6.13 -13.89
C ILE A 131 -1.45 5.29 -13.40
N ILE A 132 -0.39 5.19 -14.21
CA ILE A 132 0.84 4.49 -13.83
C ILE A 132 1.50 5.20 -12.63
N ASP A 133 1.60 6.54 -12.66
CA ASP A 133 2.08 7.35 -11.54
C ASP A 133 1.31 7.02 -10.27
N GLN A 134 -0.01 6.98 -10.36
CA GLN A 134 -0.88 6.69 -9.21
C GLN A 134 -0.71 5.25 -8.70
N ILE A 135 -0.55 4.25 -9.58
CA ILE A 135 -0.35 2.86 -9.20
C ILE A 135 0.99 2.71 -8.46
N LEU A 136 2.06 3.32 -8.99
CA LEU A 136 3.37 3.32 -8.34
C LEU A 136 3.29 3.98 -6.96
N LEU A 137 2.72 5.19 -6.90
CA LEU A 137 2.64 5.98 -5.67
C LEU A 137 1.85 5.25 -4.57
N ALA A 138 0.67 4.72 -4.93
CA ALA A 138 -0.23 4.13 -3.96
C ALA A 138 0.13 2.69 -3.58
N GLY A 139 0.85 1.96 -4.45
CA GLY A 139 0.94 0.52 -4.35
C GLY A 139 2.05 0.00 -3.45
N HIS A 140 3.11 0.76 -3.17
CA HIS A 140 4.24 0.22 -2.41
C HIS A 140 4.32 0.73 -0.97
N GLU A 141 4.24 2.03 -0.72
CA GLU A 141 4.47 2.58 0.63
C GLU A 141 3.38 2.18 1.61
N THR A 142 2.12 2.19 1.16
CA THR A 142 0.99 1.85 2.02
C THR A 142 1.04 0.41 2.50
N THR A 143 1.38 -0.55 1.63
CA THR A 143 1.54 -1.95 2.01
C THR A 143 2.79 -2.18 2.87
N THR A 144 3.88 -1.46 2.60
CA THR A 144 5.07 -1.43 3.47
C THR A 144 4.68 -1.03 4.90
N ASN A 145 3.94 0.07 5.04
CA ASN A 145 3.50 0.57 6.35
C ASN A 145 2.53 -0.40 7.03
N LEU A 146 1.61 -1.02 6.28
CA LEU A 146 0.72 -2.05 6.83
C LEU A 146 1.50 -3.22 7.42
N ILE A 147 2.50 -3.74 6.72
CA ILE A 147 3.33 -4.85 7.20
C ILE A 147 4.14 -4.41 8.43
N GLY A 148 4.74 -3.23 8.40
CA GLY A 148 5.51 -2.69 9.52
C GLY A 148 4.67 -2.48 10.78
N ASN A 149 3.51 -1.81 10.65
CA ASN A 149 2.60 -1.52 11.75
C ASN A 149 2.05 -2.82 12.38
N ALA A 150 1.61 -3.76 11.54
CA ALA A 150 1.11 -5.05 12.00
C ALA A 150 2.21 -5.87 12.70
N MET A 151 3.44 -5.89 12.16
CA MET A 151 4.56 -6.56 12.81
C MET A 151 4.88 -5.92 14.17
N LEU A 152 4.83 -4.60 14.28
CA LEU A 152 5.05 -3.90 15.56
C LEU A 152 4.03 -4.30 16.63
N VAL A 153 2.76 -4.51 16.25
CA VAL A 153 1.74 -5.05 17.14
C VAL A 153 2.13 -6.44 17.63
N LEU A 154 2.50 -7.34 16.70
CA LEU A 154 2.87 -8.72 17.03
C LEU A 154 4.13 -8.81 17.90
N LEU A 155 5.10 -7.91 17.72
CA LEU A 155 6.31 -7.84 18.56
C LEU A 155 6.01 -7.39 20.00
N ASN A 156 4.85 -6.79 20.26
CA ASN A 156 4.40 -6.39 21.58
C ASN A 156 3.32 -7.32 22.18
N ASP A 157 2.90 -8.36 21.45
CA ASP A 157 1.90 -9.34 21.90
C ASP A 157 2.31 -10.78 21.49
N ASP A 158 3.12 -11.40 22.33
CA ASP A 158 3.58 -12.78 22.13
C ASP A 158 2.42 -13.78 22.09
N ALA A 159 1.32 -13.53 22.80
CA ALA A 159 0.16 -14.42 22.81
C ALA A 159 -0.55 -14.40 21.45
N LEU A 160 -0.75 -13.22 20.88
CA LEU A 160 -1.31 -13.05 19.54
C LEU A 160 -0.38 -13.65 18.48
N MET A 161 0.92 -13.36 18.54
CA MET A 161 1.89 -13.94 17.60
C MET A 161 1.86 -15.47 17.61
N ASN A 162 1.84 -16.09 18.81
CA ASN A 162 1.76 -17.55 18.96
C ASN A 162 0.40 -18.09 18.46
N ARG A 163 -0.70 -17.38 18.70
CA ARG A 163 -2.01 -17.75 18.18
C ARG A 163 -1.99 -17.82 16.65
N LEU A 164 -1.49 -16.79 15.96
CA LEU A 164 -1.42 -16.73 14.50
C LEU A 164 -0.50 -17.81 13.91
N ARG A 165 0.58 -18.16 14.59
CA ARG A 165 1.43 -19.30 14.19
C ARG A 165 0.70 -20.63 14.23
N ASN A 166 -0.11 -20.84 15.26
CA ASN A 166 -0.86 -22.08 15.42
C ASN A 166 -2.15 -22.13 14.58
N ASN A 167 -2.71 -20.96 14.25
CA ASN A 167 -3.93 -20.82 13.45
C ASN A 167 -3.73 -19.76 12.35
N PRO A 168 -3.07 -20.08 11.23
CA PRO A 168 -2.85 -19.16 10.13
C PRO A 168 -4.14 -18.62 9.51
N ASP A 169 -5.27 -19.30 9.68
CA ASP A 169 -6.60 -18.84 9.24
C ASP A 169 -7.05 -17.56 9.95
N ASP A 170 -6.46 -17.20 11.08
CA ASP A 170 -6.71 -15.94 11.79
C ASP A 170 -5.92 -14.74 11.20
N ILE A 171 -4.93 -14.97 10.32
CA ILE A 171 -4.11 -13.90 9.72
C ILE A 171 -4.94 -12.88 8.94
N PRO A 172 -5.92 -13.24 8.11
CA PRO A 172 -6.77 -12.25 7.46
C PRO A 172 -7.51 -11.32 8.45
N ALA A 173 -7.98 -11.85 9.57
CA ALA A 173 -8.63 -11.04 10.60
C ALA A 173 -7.64 -10.08 11.29
N MET A 174 -6.41 -10.52 11.51
CA MET A 174 -5.31 -9.68 12.00
C MET A 174 -5.00 -8.55 11.03
N VAL A 175 -4.95 -8.81 9.72
CA VAL A 175 -4.71 -7.77 8.70
C VAL A 175 -5.84 -6.74 8.69
N GLU A 176 -7.11 -7.14 8.77
CA GLU A 176 -8.24 -6.20 8.86
C GLU A 176 -8.19 -5.35 10.14
N GLU A 177 -7.82 -5.95 11.26
CA GLU A 177 -7.71 -5.20 12.52
C GLU A 177 -6.49 -4.26 12.50
N ALA A 178 -5.39 -4.62 11.87
CA ALA A 178 -4.24 -3.73 11.67
C ALA A 178 -4.63 -2.50 10.82
N LEU A 179 -5.38 -2.71 9.74
CA LEU A 179 -5.92 -1.64 8.88
C LEU A 179 -6.91 -0.74 9.61
N ARG A 180 -7.66 -1.25 10.58
CA ARG A 180 -8.52 -0.45 11.43
C ARG A 180 -7.71 0.33 12.46
N TRP A 181 -6.82 -0.36 13.17
CA TRP A 181 -6.15 0.15 14.38
C TRP A 181 -5.11 1.20 14.06
N ASP A 182 -4.31 0.98 13.02
CA ASP A 182 -3.28 1.91 12.56
C ASP A 182 -3.17 1.88 11.02
N PRO A 183 -4.14 2.48 10.32
CA PRO A 183 -4.16 2.47 8.86
C PRO A 183 -2.95 3.22 8.28
N PRO A 184 -2.33 2.73 7.20
CA PRO A 184 -1.22 3.41 6.53
C PRO A 184 -1.54 4.85 6.11
N ILE A 185 -2.77 5.12 5.71
CA ILE A 185 -3.27 6.47 5.40
C ILE A 185 -4.14 6.94 6.56
N GLN A 186 -3.65 7.92 7.31
CA GLN A 186 -4.34 8.47 8.49
C GLN A 186 -5.47 9.43 8.11
N CYS A 187 -5.26 10.21 7.04
CA CYS A 187 -6.21 11.19 6.55
C CYS A 187 -6.03 11.45 5.05
N THR A 188 -6.95 12.20 4.48
CA THR A 188 -6.82 12.74 3.12
C THR A 188 -7.25 14.19 3.10
N TYR A 189 -7.04 14.88 1.97
CA TYR A 189 -7.35 16.30 1.84
C TYR A 189 -8.45 16.51 0.81
N ARG A 190 -9.37 17.43 1.11
CA ARG A 190 -10.42 17.88 0.21
C ARG A 190 -10.45 19.40 0.24
N ARG A 191 -10.73 20.02 -0.89
CA ARG A 191 -10.99 21.45 -0.97
C ARG A 191 -12.48 21.67 -1.18
N ALA A 192 -13.11 22.45 -0.31
CA ALA A 192 -14.52 22.79 -0.47
C ALA A 192 -14.72 23.59 -1.77
N THR A 193 -15.66 23.17 -2.61
CA THR A 193 -15.98 23.83 -3.88
C THR A 193 -17.04 24.91 -3.72
N GLN A 194 -17.78 24.89 -2.61
CA GLN A 194 -18.83 25.82 -2.24
C GLN A 194 -18.90 25.95 -0.72
N ASP A 195 -19.62 26.98 -0.24
CA ASP A 195 -19.95 27.11 1.18
C ASP A 195 -20.87 25.96 1.61
N ASP A 196 -20.61 25.39 2.78
CA ASP A 196 -21.40 24.30 3.36
C ASP A 196 -21.39 24.39 4.89
N ASN A 197 -22.23 23.57 5.56
CA ASN A 197 -22.20 23.41 7.01
C ASN A 197 -22.13 21.93 7.35
N ILE A 198 -21.02 21.52 7.97
CA ILE A 198 -20.77 20.14 8.37
C ILE A 198 -20.95 20.05 9.89
N GLU A 199 -22.04 19.38 10.33
CA GLU A 199 -22.35 19.17 11.75
C GLU A 199 -22.25 20.45 12.60
N GLY A 200 -22.75 21.59 12.07
CA GLY A 200 -22.76 22.88 12.75
C GLY A 200 -21.49 23.71 12.56
N VAL A 201 -20.50 23.23 11.83
CA VAL A 201 -19.29 23.97 11.48
C VAL A 201 -19.42 24.54 10.07
N ASP A 202 -19.34 25.87 9.95
CA ASP A 202 -19.36 26.53 8.64
C ASP A 202 -18.04 26.29 7.90
N VAL A 203 -18.14 25.76 6.68
CA VAL A 203 -17.04 25.54 5.75
C VAL A 203 -17.23 26.48 4.57
N LYS A 204 -16.19 27.25 4.21
CA LYS A 204 -16.22 28.15 3.08
C LYS A 204 -15.64 27.56 1.81
N ALA A 205 -16.12 28.02 0.66
CA ALA A 205 -15.49 27.69 -0.62
C ALA A 205 -13.99 27.99 -0.58
N GLY A 206 -13.16 27.02 -0.92
CA GLY A 206 -11.69 27.10 -0.85
C GLY A 206 -11.06 26.56 0.44
N ASP A 207 -11.84 26.33 1.49
CA ASP A 207 -11.33 25.74 2.73
C ASP A 207 -10.80 24.32 2.51
N MET A 208 -9.77 23.97 3.29
CA MET A 208 -9.24 22.62 3.35
C MET A 208 -10.01 21.80 4.39
N VAL A 209 -10.65 20.74 3.94
CA VAL A 209 -11.32 19.75 4.79
C VAL A 209 -10.49 18.49 4.83
N ILE A 210 -10.24 17.95 6.02
CA ILE A 210 -9.38 16.79 6.24
C ILE A 210 -10.21 15.63 6.81
N PRO A 211 -10.73 14.71 5.98
CA PRO A 211 -11.30 13.44 6.47
C PRO A 211 -10.24 12.62 7.20
N MET A 212 -10.46 12.37 8.50
CA MET A 212 -9.56 11.61 9.38
C MET A 212 -9.99 10.13 9.41
N TRP A 213 -9.44 9.30 8.52
CA TRP A 213 -9.78 7.88 8.43
C TRP A 213 -9.42 7.12 9.71
N ALA A 214 -8.23 7.39 10.24
CA ALA A 214 -7.80 6.81 11.51
C ALA A 214 -8.75 7.21 12.65
N GLY A 215 -9.16 8.48 12.71
CA GLY A 215 -10.14 8.95 13.71
C GLY A 215 -11.48 8.24 13.60
N ALA A 216 -12.00 8.03 12.38
CA ALA A 216 -13.23 7.28 12.15
C ALA A 216 -13.11 5.80 12.58
N ASN A 217 -11.94 5.20 12.44
CA ASN A 217 -11.66 3.83 12.88
C ASN A 217 -11.56 3.69 14.41
N TRP A 218 -11.41 4.79 15.12
CA TRP A 218 -11.33 4.86 16.58
C TRP A 218 -12.61 5.41 17.21
N ASP A 219 -13.68 5.57 16.45
CA ASP A 219 -14.97 6.00 16.96
C ASP A 219 -15.60 4.90 17.86
N PRO A 220 -15.79 5.15 19.16
CA PRO A 220 -16.34 4.14 20.07
C PRO A 220 -17.82 3.80 19.81
N GLU A 221 -18.56 4.65 19.11
CA GLU A 221 -19.94 4.36 18.68
C GLU A 221 -19.98 3.32 17.54
N VAL A 222 -18.89 3.20 16.80
CA VAL A 222 -18.75 2.23 15.69
C VAL A 222 -17.94 1.02 16.14
N PHE A 223 -16.82 1.24 16.82
CA PHE A 223 -15.88 0.21 17.27
C PHE A 223 -15.75 0.22 18.80
N PRO A 224 -16.48 -0.62 19.52
CA PRO A 224 -16.35 -0.70 21.00
C PRO A 224 -14.91 -1.00 21.42
N ASN A 225 -14.39 -0.26 22.43
CA ASN A 225 -12.99 -0.30 22.88
C ASN A 225 -12.00 -0.16 21.72
N PRO A 226 -12.03 0.96 20.99
CA PRO A 226 -11.30 1.10 19.73
C PRO A 226 -9.77 1.07 19.90
N GLU A 227 -9.27 1.39 21.11
CA GLU A 227 -7.87 1.33 21.51
C GLU A 227 -7.31 -0.08 21.64
N GLN A 228 -8.18 -1.10 21.72
CA GLN A 228 -7.75 -2.49 21.82
C GLN A 228 -7.58 -3.09 20.43
N PHE A 229 -6.43 -3.70 20.19
CA PHE A 229 -6.22 -4.55 19.02
C PHE A 229 -6.94 -5.89 19.25
N ASN A 230 -7.98 -6.16 18.46
CA ASN A 230 -8.82 -7.33 18.67
C ASN A 230 -9.25 -7.97 17.33
N ILE A 231 -8.62 -9.09 16.98
CA ILE A 231 -8.90 -9.83 15.73
C ILE A 231 -10.28 -10.54 15.70
N GLU A 232 -10.99 -10.55 16.83
CA GLU A 232 -12.34 -11.13 16.92
C GLU A 232 -13.45 -10.09 16.71
N ARG A 233 -13.11 -8.88 16.29
CA ARG A 233 -14.13 -7.86 15.99
C ARG A 233 -15.07 -8.33 14.90
N PRO A 234 -16.38 -8.12 15.08
CA PRO A 234 -17.34 -8.39 14.00
C PRO A 234 -17.00 -7.49 12.79
N THR A 235 -16.83 -8.10 11.61
CA THR A 235 -16.60 -7.40 10.35
C THR A 235 -17.84 -6.75 9.75
N THR A 236 -18.92 -6.64 10.52
CA THR A 236 -20.22 -6.07 10.07
C THR A 236 -20.14 -4.56 9.80
N LYS A 237 -19.17 -3.87 10.37
CA LYS A 237 -18.90 -2.46 10.10
C LYS A 237 -17.49 -2.36 9.51
N PRO A 238 -17.33 -2.02 8.23
CA PRO A 238 -16.03 -1.92 7.60
C PRO A 238 -15.25 -0.73 8.17
N HIS A 239 -13.97 -0.92 8.41
CA HIS A 239 -13.06 0.17 8.73
C HIS A 239 -12.83 1.09 7.52
N MET A 240 -12.36 2.32 7.78
CA MET A 240 -12.09 3.32 6.75
C MET A 240 -10.64 3.31 6.23
N GLY A 241 -9.83 2.31 6.56
CA GLY A 241 -8.43 2.22 6.15
C GLY A 241 -8.20 2.16 4.64
N PHE A 242 -9.23 1.80 3.87
CA PHE A 242 -9.25 1.85 2.40
C PHE A 242 -10.13 2.98 1.84
N GLY A 243 -10.52 3.94 2.68
CA GLY A 243 -11.44 4.99 2.28
C GLY A 243 -12.87 4.51 2.07
N PHE A 244 -13.66 5.34 1.40
CA PHE A 244 -15.09 5.08 1.17
C PHE A 244 -15.58 5.73 -0.13
N GLY A 245 -16.67 5.17 -0.70
CA GLY A 245 -17.35 5.73 -1.86
C GLY A 245 -16.61 5.52 -3.18
N PRO A 246 -16.73 6.47 -4.15
CA PRO A 246 -16.14 6.32 -5.47
C PRO A 246 -14.60 6.21 -5.48
N HIS A 247 -13.95 6.68 -4.41
CA HIS A 247 -12.51 6.60 -4.22
C HIS A 247 -12.08 5.46 -3.31
N PHE A 248 -12.95 4.47 -3.04
CA PHE A 248 -12.52 3.25 -2.34
C PHE A 248 -11.28 2.66 -3.00
N CYS A 249 -10.32 2.23 -2.22
CA CYS A 249 -9.01 1.79 -2.68
C CYS A 249 -9.10 0.68 -3.75
N ALA A 250 -8.59 0.97 -4.95
CA ALA A 250 -8.56 0.00 -6.05
C ALA A 250 -7.62 -1.18 -5.77
N GLY A 251 -6.60 -0.99 -4.90
CA GLY A 251 -5.61 -1.99 -4.49
C GLY A 251 -5.99 -2.76 -3.22
N ALA A 252 -7.18 -2.55 -2.64
CA ALA A 252 -7.55 -3.12 -1.34
C ALA A 252 -7.39 -4.65 -1.25
N GLU A 253 -7.80 -5.37 -2.31
CA GLU A 253 -7.66 -6.83 -2.36
C GLU A 253 -6.19 -7.27 -2.50
N LEU A 254 -5.38 -6.50 -3.24
CA LEU A 254 -3.96 -6.78 -3.42
C LEU A 254 -3.20 -6.56 -2.10
N ALA A 255 -3.41 -5.43 -1.44
CA ALA A 255 -2.77 -5.14 -0.16
C ALA A 255 -3.10 -6.18 0.92
N ARG A 256 -4.37 -6.64 0.97
CA ARG A 256 -4.79 -7.75 1.85
C ARG A 256 -4.05 -9.04 1.55
N LEU A 257 -3.94 -9.38 0.27
CA LEU A 257 -3.27 -10.60 -0.16
C LEU A 257 -1.78 -10.56 0.14
N GLU A 258 -1.11 -9.45 -0.17
CA GLU A 258 0.31 -9.27 0.13
C GLU A 258 0.59 -9.36 1.64
N ALA A 259 -0.16 -8.63 2.46
CA ALA A 259 -0.01 -8.68 3.92
C ALA A 259 -0.30 -10.09 4.48
N LYS A 260 -1.37 -10.74 4.01
CA LYS A 260 -1.69 -12.12 4.40
C LYS A 260 -0.51 -13.05 4.13
N ILE A 261 0.01 -13.06 2.90
CA ILE A 261 1.11 -13.95 2.50
C ILE A 261 2.38 -13.61 3.27
N ALA A 262 2.69 -12.32 3.45
CA ALA A 262 3.83 -11.88 4.22
C ALA A 262 3.82 -12.48 5.64
N PHE A 263 2.68 -12.40 6.34
CA PHE A 263 2.58 -12.93 7.70
C PHE A 263 2.48 -14.46 7.75
N GLU A 264 1.86 -15.11 6.78
CA GLU A 264 1.89 -16.58 6.66
C GLU A 264 3.33 -17.10 6.56
N GLU A 265 4.14 -16.52 5.67
CA GLU A 265 5.51 -16.96 5.46
C GLU A 265 6.45 -16.54 6.62
N LEU A 266 6.36 -15.30 7.12
CA LEU A 266 7.17 -14.86 8.25
C LEU A 266 6.90 -15.69 9.50
N LEU A 267 5.63 -15.87 9.89
CA LEU A 267 5.27 -16.60 11.10
C LEU A 267 5.49 -18.13 10.96
N GLY A 268 5.30 -18.66 9.75
CA GLY A 268 5.49 -20.08 9.47
C GLY A 268 6.94 -20.50 9.40
N ARG A 269 7.84 -19.63 8.92
CA ARG A 269 9.25 -19.99 8.64
C ARG A 269 10.22 -19.53 9.72
N LEU A 270 9.91 -18.44 10.46
CA LEU A 270 10.78 -17.91 11.50
C LEU A 270 10.37 -18.45 12.87
N GLY A 271 11.22 -19.27 13.48
CA GLY A 271 10.94 -19.94 14.76
C GLY A 271 10.78 -18.98 15.95
N GLY A 272 11.47 -17.83 15.94
CA GLY A 272 11.35 -16.77 16.93
C GLY A 272 11.54 -15.41 16.26
N ILE A 273 10.64 -14.47 16.55
CA ILE A 273 10.74 -13.09 16.09
C ILE A 273 10.68 -12.20 17.33
N ALA A 274 11.68 -11.36 17.52
CA ALA A 274 11.74 -10.42 18.62
C ALA A 274 12.47 -9.14 18.17
N LEU A 275 12.11 -8.02 18.82
CA LEU A 275 12.80 -6.77 18.58
C LEU A 275 14.23 -6.81 19.14
N ASN A 276 15.22 -6.43 18.34
CA ASN A 276 16.57 -6.24 18.82
C ASN A 276 16.67 -4.92 19.62
N GLN A 277 16.58 -5.02 20.95
CA GLN A 277 16.49 -3.87 21.83
C GLN A 277 17.73 -2.94 21.83
N GLY A 278 18.87 -3.42 21.32
CA GLY A 278 20.12 -2.62 21.29
C GLY A 278 20.31 -1.81 20.00
N GLU A 279 19.64 -2.18 18.92
CA GLU A 279 19.90 -1.67 17.57
C GLU A 279 18.65 -1.14 16.86
N SER A 280 17.47 -1.35 17.45
CA SER A 280 16.22 -0.95 16.81
C SER A 280 15.99 0.55 16.94
N ASN A 281 15.94 1.24 15.80
CA ASN A 281 15.53 2.63 15.72
C ASN A 281 14.09 2.68 15.18
N LEU A 282 13.12 2.61 16.08
CA LEU A 282 11.71 2.71 15.72
C LEU A 282 11.38 4.19 15.50
N SER A 283 11.23 4.60 14.26
CA SER A 283 10.70 5.91 13.91
C SER A 283 9.33 5.75 13.25
N HIS A 284 8.34 6.44 13.79
CA HIS A 284 7.07 6.61 13.10
C HIS A 284 7.24 7.74 12.09
N LEU A 285 7.18 7.43 10.82
CA LEU A 285 7.09 8.48 9.79
C LEU A 285 5.69 9.08 9.87
N PRO A 286 5.55 10.41 9.91
CA PRO A 286 4.24 11.02 9.77
C PRO A 286 3.72 10.64 8.39
N SER A 287 2.82 9.66 8.34
CA SER A 287 2.09 9.31 7.14
C SER A 287 1.00 10.36 6.90
N PHE A 288 0.68 10.58 5.66
CA PHE A 288 -0.30 11.50 5.10
C PHE A 288 -1.49 11.84 5.96
#